data_5594cb7bdd3ab2f82685f621baebdae4
#
_entry.id   5594cb7bdd3ab2f82685f621baebdae4
#
_cell.length_a   1.000
_cell.length_b   1.000
_cell.length_c   1.000
_cell.angle_alpha   90.00
_cell.angle_beta   90.00
_cell.angle_gamma   90.00
#
_symmetry.space_group_name_H-M   'P 1'
#
loop_
_entity.id
_entity.type
_entity.pdbx_description
1 polymer ?
#
loop_
_entity_poly.entity_id
_entity_poly.type
_entity_poly.pdbx_seq_one_letter_code
_entity_poly.pdbx_strand_id
1 'polypeptide(L)'
;MTETELDLLPVPDELRRALAGDYADRALMVTGQRVRVDLDWWNTSLVKLGAPGGCLWVDGTDTGQVDVTRAHVFAAADQGVWPLLWLSMAWGTGSRRRLVHRRMRAAAADPERYAAALTAAARAAADAPEHAYALLYPGDRSLVPTLGPSFFTKFLYFAGAGNPVHRSRILDSRVARSLHRAGWRSLKTGGAWPARTYGRYTGLLDAWTATLSAELGHQVAADTVERWLFDQGAGAQLRPVSSVA
;
A
#
# COMPACT_ATOMS: atom_id res chain seq x y z
N MET A 1 16.02 19.14 -2.90
CA MET A 1 16.87 17.97 -2.67
C MET A 1 17.08 17.28 -4.01
N THR A 2 18.32 17.16 -4.45
CA THR A 2 18.72 16.48 -5.67
C THR A 2 18.56 14.95 -5.50
N GLU A 3 18.71 14.18 -6.58
CA GLU A 3 18.68 12.71 -6.52
C GLU A 3 19.76 12.18 -5.56
N THR A 4 20.97 12.69 -5.68
CA THR A 4 22.13 12.37 -4.85
C THR A 4 21.92 12.66 -3.35
N GLU A 5 21.22 13.75 -3.00
CA GLU A 5 20.92 14.08 -1.60
C GLU A 5 19.87 13.13 -0.97
N LEU A 6 18.98 12.54 -1.78
CA LEU A 6 18.03 11.56 -1.28
C LEU A 6 18.71 10.20 -1.01
N ASP A 7 19.66 9.81 -1.87
CA ASP A 7 20.45 8.59 -1.70
C ASP A 7 21.31 8.64 -0.43
N LEU A 8 21.60 9.86 0.06
CA LEU A 8 22.32 10.13 1.31
C LEU A 8 21.41 10.34 2.52
N LEU A 9 20.09 10.22 2.37
CA LEU A 9 19.19 10.40 3.50
C LEU A 9 19.41 9.26 4.52
N PRO A 10 19.91 9.57 5.74
CA PRO A 10 20.29 8.54 6.69
C PRO A 10 19.07 7.76 7.22
N VAL A 11 19.29 6.52 7.59
CA VAL A 11 18.30 5.74 8.35
C VAL A 11 18.03 6.45 9.68
N PRO A 12 16.76 6.75 10.04
CA PRO A 12 16.44 7.33 11.33
C PRO A 12 16.80 6.40 12.50
N ASP A 13 17.38 6.95 13.58
CA ASP A 13 17.76 6.16 14.77
C ASP A 13 16.52 5.55 15.45
N GLU A 14 15.37 6.22 15.39
CA GLU A 14 14.10 5.70 15.88
C GLU A 14 13.66 4.45 15.11
N LEU A 15 13.92 4.40 13.79
CA LEU A 15 13.63 3.23 12.97
C LEU A 15 14.54 2.05 13.37
N ARG A 16 15.85 2.28 13.59
CA ARG A 16 16.77 1.24 14.07
C ARG A 16 16.27 0.61 15.38
N ARG A 17 15.91 1.45 16.34
CA ARG A 17 15.38 1.00 17.65
C ARG A 17 14.06 0.23 17.50
N ALA A 18 13.17 0.70 16.64
CA ALA A 18 11.88 0.06 16.40
C ALA A 18 12.05 -1.34 15.80
N LEU A 19 12.96 -1.51 14.82
CA LEU A 19 13.21 -2.81 14.17
C LEU A 19 13.94 -3.81 15.08
N ALA A 20 14.69 -3.33 16.07
CA ALA A 20 15.27 -4.18 17.10
C ALA A 20 14.27 -4.55 18.21
N GLY A 21 13.09 -3.94 18.25
CA GLY A 21 12.05 -4.13 19.26
C GLY A 21 10.68 -4.42 18.63
N ASP A 22 9.74 -3.48 18.79
CA ASP A 22 8.31 -3.66 18.46
C ASP A 22 8.04 -4.07 17.00
N TYR A 23 8.93 -3.71 16.07
CA TYR A 23 8.79 -4.02 14.62
C TYR A 23 9.66 -5.21 14.17
N ALA A 24 10.25 -5.97 15.09
CA ALA A 24 11.05 -7.15 14.76
C ALA A 24 10.19 -8.25 14.12
N ASP A 25 8.94 -8.41 14.55
CA ASP A 25 8.02 -9.41 14.00
C ASP A 25 7.18 -8.84 12.84
N ARG A 26 7.60 -9.14 11.60
CA ARG A 26 6.86 -8.75 10.40
C ARG A 26 5.45 -9.36 10.35
N ALA A 27 5.28 -10.60 10.85
CA ALA A 27 3.97 -11.24 10.80
C ALA A 27 2.96 -10.47 11.66
N LEU A 28 3.37 -10.04 12.84
CA LEU A 28 2.54 -9.25 13.74
C LEU A 28 2.31 -7.83 13.20
N MET A 29 3.38 -7.12 12.83
CA MET A 29 3.33 -5.69 12.54
C MET A 29 2.83 -5.37 11.14
N VAL A 30 3.13 -6.23 10.15
CA VAL A 30 2.78 -6.01 8.75
C VAL A 30 1.61 -6.88 8.33
N THR A 31 1.79 -8.21 8.24
CA THR A 31 0.76 -9.09 7.69
C THR A 31 -0.49 -9.14 8.56
N GLY A 32 -0.35 -9.00 9.87
CA GLY A 32 -1.44 -8.94 10.84
C GLY A 32 -2.15 -7.58 10.93
N GLN A 33 -1.64 -6.53 10.25
CA GLN A 33 -2.31 -5.22 10.27
C GLN A 33 -3.72 -5.31 9.69
N ARG A 34 -4.71 -5.01 10.54
CA ARG A 34 -6.14 -5.19 10.22
C ARG A 34 -6.90 -3.89 10.09
N VAL A 35 -7.95 -3.93 9.29
CA VAL A 35 -8.90 -2.83 9.11
C VAL A 35 -10.32 -3.43 9.10
N ARG A 36 -11.24 -2.82 9.85
CA ARG A 36 -12.66 -3.23 9.85
C ARG A 36 -13.32 -2.86 8.54
N VAL A 37 -13.89 -3.85 7.83
CA VAL A 37 -14.54 -3.71 6.54
C VAL A 37 -15.97 -4.25 6.62
N ASP A 38 -16.90 -3.54 6.01
CA ASP A 38 -18.31 -3.91 5.87
C ASP A 38 -18.51 -4.59 4.50
N LEU A 39 -18.49 -5.92 4.48
CA LEU A 39 -18.63 -6.70 3.25
C LEU A 39 -20.02 -6.55 2.64
N ASP A 40 -21.09 -6.43 3.45
CA ASP A 40 -22.45 -6.24 2.93
C ASP A 40 -22.51 -4.97 2.06
N TRP A 41 -21.94 -3.87 2.56
CA TRP A 41 -21.90 -2.62 1.81
C TRP A 41 -21.05 -2.73 0.54
N TRP A 42 -19.87 -3.36 0.63
CA TRP A 42 -18.98 -3.50 -0.50
C TRP A 42 -19.61 -4.35 -1.59
N ASN A 43 -20.12 -5.54 -1.25
CA ASN A 43 -20.66 -6.50 -2.19
C ASN A 43 -21.98 -6.00 -2.81
N THR A 44 -22.87 -5.42 -2.01
CA THR A 44 -24.07 -4.72 -2.53
C THR A 44 -23.69 -3.62 -3.52
N SER A 45 -22.64 -2.84 -3.23
CA SER A 45 -22.20 -1.74 -4.12
C SER A 45 -21.58 -2.28 -5.40
N LEU A 46 -20.75 -3.31 -5.34
CA LEU A 46 -20.11 -3.94 -6.52
C LEU A 46 -21.19 -4.48 -7.47
N VAL A 47 -22.13 -5.26 -6.94
CA VAL A 47 -23.23 -5.83 -7.72
C VAL A 47 -24.13 -4.74 -8.32
N LYS A 48 -24.60 -3.79 -7.49
CA LYS A 48 -25.49 -2.69 -7.92
C LYS A 48 -24.89 -1.82 -9.02
N LEU A 49 -23.59 -1.65 -9.03
CA LEU A 49 -22.89 -0.79 -10.00
C LEU A 49 -22.29 -1.57 -11.18
N GLY A 50 -22.51 -2.88 -11.25
CA GLY A 50 -21.94 -3.73 -12.30
C GLY A 50 -20.39 -3.71 -12.31
N ALA A 51 -19.77 -3.48 -11.16
CA ALA A 51 -18.32 -3.46 -11.07
C ALA A 51 -17.73 -4.85 -11.33
N PRO A 52 -16.65 -4.97 -12.12
CA PRO A 52 -16.07 -6.26 -12.46
C PRO A 52 -15.44 -6.96 -11.26
N GLY A 53 -15.32 -8.30 -11.30
CA GLY A 53 -14.60 -9.11 -10.30
C GLY A 53 -15.46 -9.81 -9.25
N GLY A 54 -16.77 -9.57 -9.24
CA GLY A 54 -17.69 -10.25 -8.30
C GLY A 54 -17.60 -9.73 -6.87
N CYS A 55 -18.10 -10.53 -5.93
CA CYS A 55 -18.10 -10.21 -4.51
C CYS A 55 -16.73 -10.42 -3.85
N LEU A 56 -16.48 -9.66 -2.79
CA LEU A 56 -15.32 -9.85 -1.92
C LEU A 56 -15.59 -10.98 -0.94
N TRP A 57 -14.59 -11.82 -0.73
CA TRP A 57 -14.58 -12.93 0.22
C TRP A 57 -13.41 -12.78 1.19
N VAL A 58 -13.65 -13.00 2.47
CA VAL A 58 -12.64 -12.98 3.52
C VAL A 58 -12.95 -14.11 4.51
N ASP A 59 -12.01 -15.03 4.71
CA ASP A 59 -12.17 -16.17 5.64
C ASP A 59 -13.46 -16.97 5.43
N GLY A 60 -13.84 -17.20 4.15
CA GLY A 60 -15.03 -18.00 3.81
C GLY A 60 -16.37 -17.26 3.94
N THR A 61 -16.38 -15.95 4.24
CA THR A 61 -17.60 -15.12 4.27
C THR A 61 -17.52 -13.97 3.26
N ASP A 62 -18.69 -13.61 2.72
CA ASP A 62 -18.90 -12.45 1.85
C ASP A 62 -19.85 -11.41 2.47
N THR A 63 -20.21 -11.61 3.75
CA THR A 63 -21.18 -10.77 4.48
C THR A 63 -20.63 -10.29 5.81
N GLY A 64 -21.30 -9.30 6.38
CA GLY A 64 -21.03 -8.78 7.72
C GLY A 64 -19.84 -7.84 7.82
N GLN A 65 -19.52 -7.51 9.05
CA GLN A 65 -18.38 -6.68 9.43
C GLN A 65 -17.18 -7.59 9.76
N VAL A 66 -16.13 -7.56 8.95
CA VAL A 66 -14.94 -8.42 9.12
C VAL A 66 -13.67 -7.60 9.35
N ASP A 67 -12.70 -8.21 10.03
CA ASP A 67 -11.35 -7.66 10.15
C ASP A 67 -10.49 -8.15 8.98
N VAL A 68 -10.28 -7.29 7.99
CA VAL A 68 -9.42 -7.59 6.85
C VAL A 68 -7.98 -7.27 7.20
N THR A 69 -7.11 -8.27 7.18
CA THR A 69 -5.66 -8.13 7.39
C THR A 69 -4.93 -7.90 6.07
N ARG A 70 -3.65 -7.47 6.11
CA ARG A 70 -2.82 -7.46 4.89
C ARG A 70 -2.67 -8.87 4.32
N ALA A 71 -2.63 -9.91 5.16
CA ALA A 71 -2.57 -11.31 4.70
C ALA A 71 -3.78 -11.67 3.82
N HIS A 72 -4.99 -11.26 4.21
CA HIS A 72 -6.19 -11.48 3.39
C HIS A 72 -6.10 -10.79 2.03
N VAL A 73 -5.56 -9.56 1.99
CA VAL A 73 -5.39 -8.83 0.73
C VAL A 73 -4.31 -9.45 -0.14
N PHE A 74 -3.22 -9.97 0.43
CA PHE A 74 -2.20 -10.72 -0.31
C PHE A 74 -2.78 -11.97 -0.97
N ALA A 75 -3.63 -12.72 -0.27
CA ALA A 75 -4.29 -13.90 -0.82
C ALA A 75 -5.22 -13.58 -2.00
N ALA A 76 -5.72 -12.35 -2.13
CA ALA A 76 -6.52 -11.94 -3.26
C ALA A 76 -5.70 -11.75 -4.56
N ALA A 77 -4.37 -11.72 -4.51
CA ALA A 77 -3.52 -11.60 -5.70
C ALA A 77 -3.71 -12.77 -6.67
N ASP A 78 -3.97 -13.97 -6.16
CA ASP A 78 -4.20 -15.19 -6.96
C ASP A 78 -5.62 -15.25 -7.55
N GLN A 79 -6.55 -14.40 -7.07
CA GLN A 79 -7.94 -14.37 -7.52
C GLN A 79 -8.15 -13.45 -8.74
N GLY A 80 -7.11 -12.70 -9.14
CA GLY A 80 -7.13 -11.77 -10.26
C GLY A 80 -7.14 -10.29 -9.86
N VAL A 81 -7.00 -9.43 -10.86
CA VAL A 81 -6.75 -7.99 -10.64
C VAL A 81 -7.93 -7.25 -10.02
N TRP A 82 -9.17 -7.68 -10.27
CA TRP A 82 -10.35 -7.02 -9.73
C TRP A 82 -10.60 -7.33 -8.25
N PRO A 83 -10.64 -8.61 -7.82
CA PRO A 83 -10.70 -8.93 -6.39
C PRO A 83 -9.57 -8.27 -5.60
N LEU A 84 -8.33 -8.32 -6.13
CA LEU A 84 -7.18 -7.66 -5.53
C LEU A 84 -7.37 -6.13 -5.40
N LEU A 85 -7.85 -5.46 -6.46
CA LEU A 85 -8.10 -4.01 -6.43
C LEU A 85 -9.15 -3.65 -5.39
N TRP A 86 -10.29 -4.34 -5.41
CA TRP A 86 -11.39 -4.00 -4.50
C TRP A 86 -11.08 -4.30 -3.04
N LEU A 87 -10.40 -5.43 -2.76
CA LEU A 87 -10.00 -5.74 -1.39
C LEU A 87 -8.89 -4.80 -0.88
N SER A 88 -7.93 -4.42 -1.75
CA SER A 88 -6.93 -3.38 -1.45
C SER A 88 -7.58 -2.04 -1.12
N MET A 89 -8.64 -1.68 -1.87
CA MET A 89 -9.40 -0.47 -1.62
C MET A 89 -10.23 -0.55 -0.33
N ALA A 90 -10.88 -1.69 -0.07
CA ALA A 90 -11.67 -1.91 1.13
C ALA A 90 -10.78 -1.78 2.39
N TRP A 91 -9.64 -2.45 2.37
CA TRP A 91 -8.61 -2.33 3.43
C TRP A 91 -8.09 -0.89 3.55
N GLY A 92 -7.82 -0.21 2.43
CA GLY A 92 -7.25 1.14 2.42
C GLY A 92 -8.23 2.25 2.82
N THR A 93 -9.54 2.03 2.68
CA THR A 93 -10.58 3.03 3.03
C THR A 93 -11.17 2.81 4.41
N GLY A 94 -11.20 1.58 4.90
CA GLY A 94 -11.91 1.20 6.11
C GLY A 94 -13.37 1.66 6.07
N SER A 95 -13.80 2.38 7.11
CA SER A 95 -15.15 2.95 7.19
C SER A 95 -15.39 4.17 6.28
N ARG A 96 -14.32 4.78 5.73
CA ARG A 96 -14.43 5.98 4.90
C ARG A 96 -14.64 5.60 3.44
N ARG A 97 -15.86 5.68 2.94
CA ARG A 97 -16.28 5.22 1.59
C ARG A 97 -16.29 6.31 0.53
N ARG A 98 -15.55 7.40 0.75
CA ARG A 98 -15.53 8.54 -0.16
C ARG A 98 -15.04 8.11 -1.57
N LEU A 99 -15.79 8.49 -2.60
CA LEU A 99 -15.49 8.24 -4.01
C LEU A 99 -15.43 6.76 -4.44
N VAL A 100 -15.73 5.80 -3.56
CA VAL A 100 -15.68 4.38 -3.92
C VAL A 100 -16.66 4.06 -5.06
N HIS A 101 -17.92 4.50 -4.97
CA HIS A 101 -18.91 4.30 -6.04
C HIS A 101 -18.49 4.93 -7.37
N ARG A 102 -17.78 6.07 -7.35
CA ARG A 102 -17.26 6.70 -8.58
C ARG A 102 -16.20 5.84 -9.24
N ARG A 103 -15.33 5.19 -8.46
CA ARG A 103 -14.30 4.25 -8.95
C ARG A 103 -14.91 2.98 -9.50
N MET A 104 -15.92 2.42 -8.80
CA MET A 104 -16.66 1.24 -9.27
C MET A 104 -17.36 1.52 -10.62
N ARG A 105 -18.07 2.66 -10.75
CA ARG A 105 -18.69 3.05 -12.04
C ARG A 105 -17.67 3.25 -13.14
N ALA A 106 -16.54 3.86 -12.85
CA ALA A 106 -15.47 4.03 -13.84
C ALA A 106 -14.93 2.67 -14.31
N ALA A 107 -14.69 1.74 -13.38
CA ALA A 107 -14.25 0.38 -13.71
C ALA A 107 -15.30 -0.38 -14.55
N ALA A 108 -16.57 -0.25 -14.21
CA ALA A 108 -17.67 -0.86 -14.95
C ALA A 108 -17.84 -0.29 -16.38
N ALA A 109 -17.45 0.97 -16.61
CA ALA A 109 -17.59 1.62 -17.92
C ALA A 109 -16.57 1.12 -18.95
N ASP A 110 -15.39 0.63 -18.54
CA ASP A 110 -14.35 0.13 -19.45
C ASP A 110 -13.52 -0.97 -18.75
N PRO A 111 -14.15 -2.10 -18.43
CA PRO A 111 -13.52 -3.14 -17.59
C PRO A 111 -12.31 -3.81 -18.26
N GLU A 112 -12.34 -4.01 -19.57
CA GLU A 112 -11.26 -4.68 -20.30
C GLU A 112 -9.98 -3.83 -20.33
N ARG A 113 -10.11 -2.54 -20.66
CA ARG A 113 -8.99 -1.60 -20.67
C ARG A 113 -8.33 -1.51 -19.30
N TYR A 114 -9.14 -1.37 -18.25
CA TYR A 114 -8.58 -1.24 -16.91
C TYR A 114 -8.02 -2.56 -16.40
N ALA A 115 -8.63 -3.72 -16.73
CA ALA A 115 -8.06 -5.02 -16.42
C ALA A 115 -6.69 -5.22 -17.07
N ALA A 116 -6.56 -4.87 -18.36
CA ALA A 116 -5.28 -4.95 -19.07
C ALA A 116 -4.19 -4.09 -18.40
N ALA A 117 -4.52 -2.84 -18.04
CA ALA A 117 -3.57 -1.94 -17.38
C ALA A 117 -3.20 -2.39 -15.95
N LEU A 118 -4.17 -2.85 -15.16
CA LEU A 118 -3.94 -3.40 -13.83
C LEU A 118 -3.06 -4.66 -13.91
N THR A 119 -3.30 -5.54 -14.88
CA THR A 119 -2.49 -6.74 -15.08
C THR A 119 -1.05 -6.38 -15.45
N ALA A 120 -0.85 -5.45 -16.38
CA ALA A 120 0.48 -4.98 -16.76
C ALA A 120 1.21 -4.35 -15.59
N ALA A 121 0.51 -3.50 -14.80
CA ALA A 121 1.07 -2.86 -13.62
C ALA A 121 1.41 -3.88 -12.50
N ALA A 122 0.56 -4.87 -12.25
CA ALA A 122 0.82 -5.93 -11.27
C ALA A 122 2.06 -6.76 -11.64
N ARG A 123 2.23 -7.10 -12.93
CA ARG A 123 3.43 -7.81 -13.41
C ARG A 123 4.71 -6.99 -13.25
N ALA A 124 4.67 -5.70 -13.52
CA ALA A 124 5.82 -4.81 -13.38
C ALA A 124 6.14 -4.44 -11.92
N ALA A 125 5.20 -4.61 -11.00
CA ALA A 125 5.29 -4.12 -9.63
C ALA A 125 6.43 -4.75 -8.80
N ALA A 126 6.84 -5.98 -9.15
CA ALA A 126 7.91 -6.69 -8.43
C ALA A 126 9.29 -6.06 -8.68
N ASP A 127 9.62 -5.79 -9.94
CA ASP A 127 10.97 -5.46 -10.38
C ASP A 127 11.13 -4.00 -10.84
N ALA A 128 10.06 -3.40 -11.35
CA ALA A 128 10.04 -2.07 -11.93
C ALA A 128 8.92 -1.18 -11.34
N PRO A 129 8.98 -0.83 -10.04
CA PRO A 129 7.89 -0.13 -9.34
C PRO A 129 7.55 1.24 -9.95
N GLU A 130 8.53 2.00 -10.45
CA GLU A 130 8.29 3.27 -11.13
C GLU A 130 7.49 3.07 -12.43
N HIS A 131 7.83 2.06 -13.22
CA HIS A 131 7.10 1.72 -14.43
C HIS A 131 5.68 1.24 -14.11
N ALA A 132 5.52 0.35 -13.13
CA ALA A 132 4.21 -0.10 -12.66
C ALA A 132 3.30 1.07 -12.24
N TYR A 133 3.87 2.03 -11.55
CA TYR A 133 3.19 3.26 -11.15
C TYR A 133 2.78 4.10 -12.36
N ALA A 134 3.69 4.30 -13.33
CA ALA A 134 3.44 5.08 -14.54
C ALA A 134 2.31 4.50 -15.41
N LEU A 135 2.16 3.16 -15.45
CA LEU A 135 1.04 2.50 -16.14
C LEU A 135 -0.33 2.89 -15.56
N LEU A 136 -0.42 3.14 -14.24
CA LEU A 136 -1.66 3.54 -13.57
C LEU A 136 -1.80 5.06 -13.42
N TYR A 137 -0.73 5.82 -13.72
CA TYR A 137 -0.70 7.27 -13.58
C TYR A 137 -0.05 7.96 -14.81
N PRO A 138 -0.51 7.65 -16.02
CA PRO A 138 0.06 8.20 -17.26
C PRO A 138 -0.11 9.73 -17.30
N GLY A 139 0.98 10.45 -17.56
CA GLY A 139 0.97 11.91 -17.66
C GLY A 139 0.44 12.60 -16.38
N ASP A 140 0.77 12.05 -15.22
CA ASP A 140 0.36 12.54 -13.90
C ASP A 140 -1.17 12.61 -13.69
N ARG A 141 -1.91 11.71 -14.35
CA ARG A 141 -3.36 11.55 -14.21
C ARG A 141 -3.73 10.11 -13.91
N SER A 142 -4.65 9.91 -12.95
CA SER A 142 -5.14 8.57 -12.65
C SER A 142 -5.81 7.93 -13.87
N LEU A 143 -5.34 6.74 -14.27
CA LEU A 143 -5.93 5.99 -15.38
C LEU A 143 -7.38 5.64 -15.09
N VAL A 144 -7.66 5.06 -13.92
CA VAL A 144 -9.02 4.90 -13.40
C VAL A 144 -9.43 6.20 -12.69
N PRO A 145 -10.48 6.88 -13.13
CA PRO A 145 -10.91 8.14 -12.54
C PRO A 145 -11.04 8.08 -11.01
N THR A 146 -10.39 9.02 -10.33
CA THR A 146 -10.36 9.16 -8.86
C THR A 146 -9.60 8.06 -8.09
N LEU A 147 -9.02 7.09 -8.76
CA LEU A 147 -8.11 6.10 -8.16
C LEU A 147 -6.69 6.70 -8.11
N GLY A 148 -6.43 7.57 -7.14
CA GLY A 148 -5.14 8.25 -7.00
C GLY A 148 -4.05 7.38 -6.38
N PRO A 149 -2.80 7.91 -6.32
CA PRO A 149 -1.60 7.20 -5.86
C PRO A 149 -1.75 6.48 -4.52
N SER A 150 -2.36 7.11 -3.53
CA SER A 150 -2.57 6.48 -2.21
C SER A 150 -3.38 5.18 -2.25
N PHE A 151 -4.12 4.92 -3.34
CA PHE A 151 -4.89 3.69 -3.52
C PHE A 151 -4.22 2.71 -4.47
N PHE A 152 -3.79 3.17 -5.64
CA PHE A 152 -3.19 2.22 -6.57
C PHE A 152 -1.78 1.75 -6.13
N THR A 153 -1.05 2.49 -5.29
CA THR A 153 0.18 1.95 -4.67
C THR A 153 -0.11 0.82 -3.69
N LYS A 154 -1.31 0.80 -3.05
CA LYS A 154 -1.76 -0.36 -2.28
C LYS A 154 -1.96 -1.58 -3.19
N PHE A 155 -2.66 -1.40 -4.31
CA PHE A 155 -2.82 -2.45 -5.31
C PHE A 155 -1.46 -2.99 -5.79
N LEU A 156 -0.50 -2.11 -6.15
CA LEU A 156 0.84 -2.51 -6.58
C LEU A 156 1.60 -3.29 -5.49
N TYR A 157 1.49 -2.85 -4.24
CA TYR A 157 2.09 -3.53 -3.10
C TYR A 157 1.47 -4.92 -2.88
N PHE A 158 0.14 -5.00 -2.87
CA PHE A 158 -0.54 -6.25 -2.62
C PHE A 158 -0.43 -7.25 -3.78
N ALA A 159 -0.13 -6.79 -5.01
CA ALA A 159 0.20 -7.66 -6.14
C ALA A 159 1.46 -8.53 -5.90
N GLY A 160 2.28 -8.17 -4.91
CA GLY A 160 3.41 -8.98 -4.47
C GLY A 160 3.07 -10.20 -3.63
N ALA A 161 1.78 -10.47 -3.36
CA ALA A 161 1.30 -11.65 -2.63
C ALA A 161 2.06 -11.93 -1.30
N GLY A 162 2.51 -10.87 -0.61
CA GLY A 162 3.24 -10.99 0.66
C GLY A 162 4.74 -11.29 0.54
N ASN A 163 5.27 -11.36 -0.67
CA ASN A 163 6.71 -11.58 -0.88
C ASN A 163 7.52 -10.41 -0.28
N PRO A 164 8.42 -10.66 0.70
CA PRO A 164 9.19 -9.61 1.38
C PRO A 164 10.17 -8.86 0.47
N VAL A 165 10.59 -9.47 -0.66
CA VAL A 165 11.50 -8.84 -1.62
C VAL A 165 10.77 -8.08 -2.74
N HIS A 166 9.42 -8.12 -2.77
CA HIS A 166 8.63 -7.33 -3.71
C HIS A 166 8.94 -5.84 -3.55
N ARG A 167 9.20 -5.14 -4.68
CA ARG A 167 9.75 -3.77 -4.61
C ARG A 167 8.71 -2.67 -4.53
N SER A 168 7.46 -2.90 -4.94
CA SER A 168 6.39 -1.90 -4.75
C SER A 168 5.98 -1.80 -3.30
N ARG A 169 5.81 -0.57 -2.79
CA ARG A 169 5.43 -0.26 -1.41
C ARG A 169 4.29 0.75 -1.39
N ILE A 170 3.55 0.81 -0.30
CA ILE A 170 2.47 1.79 -0.15
C ILE A 170 3.07 3.18 0.05
N LEU A 171 2.63 4.14 -0.79
CA LEU A 171 2.91 5.55 -0.60
C LEU A 171 1.59 6.30 -0.42
N ASP A 172 1.36 6.77 0.79
CA ASP A 172 0.21 7.62 1.11
C ASP A 172 0.64 8.87 1.91
N SER A 173 -0.33 9.70 2.29
CA SER A 173 -0.04 10.95 2.98
C SER A 173 0.61 10.76 4.37
N ARG A 174 0.42 9.61 5.03
CA ARG A 174 1.09 9.32 6.31
C ARG A 174 2.55 9.01 6.08
N VAL A 175 2.84 8.08 5.18
CA VAL A 175 4.22 7.75 4.77
C VAL A 175 4.95 8.99 4.27
N ALA A 176 4.32 9.79 3.39
CA ALA A 176 4.92 11.02 2.88
C ALA A 176 5.23 12.05 3.97
N ARG A 177 4.34 12.22 4.98
CA ARG A 177 4.62 13.11 6.13
C ARG A 177 5.80 12.63 6.97
N SER A 178 5.93 11.33 7.18
CA SER A 178 7.08 10.76 7.92
C SER A 178 8.37 10.99 7.18
N LEU A 179 8.42 10.69 5.89
CA LEU A 179 9.60 10.93 5.06
C LEU A 179 9.97 12.42 4.98
N HIS A 180 8.98 13.31 4.89
CA HIS A 180 9.22 14.76 4.92
C HIS A 180 9.86 15.18 6.25
N ARG A 181 9.40 14.64 7.38
CA ARG A 181 10.01 14.90 8.70
C ARG A 181 11.40 14.29 8.84
N ALA A 182 11.62 13.11 8.28
CA ALA A 182 12.92 12.45 8.26
C ALA A 182 13.97 13.17 7.39
N GLY A 183 13.57 14.20 6.63
CA GLY A 183 14.52 15.03 5.86
C GLY A 183 14.21 15.15 4.37
N TRP A 184 13.31 14.37 3.81
CA TRP A 184 12.90 14.53 2.39
C TRP A 184 11.99 15.76 2.20
N ARG A 185 12.56 16.95 2.35
CA ARG A 185 11.81 18.23 2.37
C ARG A 185 11.08 18.58 1.06
N SER A 186 11.56 18.08 -0.08
CA SER A 186 10.91 18.28 -1.38
C SER A 186 9.72 17.36 -1.62
N LEU A 187 9.51 16.31 -0.78
CA LEU A 187 8.37 15.42 -0.90
C LEU A 187 7.10 16.14 -0.46
N LYS A 188 6.11 16.23 -1.35
CA LYS A 188 4.77 16.72 -0.99
C LYS A 188 4.11 15.75 -0.01
N THR A 189 3.55 16.25 1.08
CA THR A 189 2.90 15.45 2.12
C THR A 189 1.48 14.99 1.77
N GLY A 190 0.92 15.48 0.66
CA GLY A 190 -0.37 15.06 0.11
C GLY A 190 -0.23 14.71 -1.35
N GLY A 191 -0.87 13.67 -1.78
CA GLY A 191 -0.98 12.97 -3.07
C GLY A 191 -0.44 13.63 -4.36
N ALA A 192 -0.77 13.07 -5.50
CA ALA A 192 -0.30 13.52 -6.82
C ALA A 192 1.24 13.52 -6.96
N TRP A 193 1.90 12.42 -6.53
CA TRP A 193 3.32 12.23 -6.76
C TRP A 193 3.55 11.72 -8.20
N PRO A 194 4.53 12.29 -8.96
CA PRO A 194 4.98 11.72 -10.23
C PRO A 194 5.58 10.32 -10.07
N ALA A 195 5.57 9.51 -11.14
CA ALA A 195 6.15 8.17 -11.13
C ALA A 195 7.62 8.16 -10.66
N ARG A 196 8.43 9.11 -11.13
CA ARG A 196 9.82 9.28 -10.67
C ARG A 196 9.94 9.47 -9.15
N THR A 197 9.01 10.20 -8.52
CA THR A 197 8.99 10.35 -7.05
C THR A 197 8.72 9.02 -6.37
N TYR A 198 7.84 8.20 -6.95
CA TYR A 198 7.58 6.85 -6.44
C TYR A 198 8.79 5.92 -6.60
N GLY A 199 9.46 5.95 -7.75
CA GLY A 199 10.71 5.21 -7.98
C GLY A 199 11.79 5.57 -6.95
N ARG A 200 11.98 6.87 -6.68
CA ARG A 200 12.90 7.35 -5.64
C ARG A 200 12.51 6.90 -4.23
N TYR A 201 11.21 6.87 -3.94
CA TYR A 201 10.71 6.37 -2.66
C TYR A 201 11.03 4.89 -2.46
N THR A 202 10.75 4.05 -3.45
CA THR A 202 11.05 2.62 -3.35
C THR A 202 12.55 2.36 -3.28
N GLY A 203 13.37 3.09 -4.06
CA GLY A 203 14.83 3.02 -3.99
C GLY A 203 15.40 3.43 -2.62
N LEU A 204 14.86 4.48 -2.00
CA LEU A 204 15.23 4.87 -0.64
C LEU A 204 14.94 3.75 0.38
N LEU A 205 13.77 3.12 0.30
CA LEU A 205 13.44 2.02 1.21
C LEU A 205 14.34 0.79 0.97
N ASP A 206 14.67 0.50 -0.29
CA ASP A 206 15.62 -0.57 -0.62
C ASP A 206 17.01 -0.29 -0.02
N ALA A 207 17.51 0.95 -0.10
CA ALA A 207 18.77 1.36 0.50
C ALA A 207 18.74 1.28 2.04
N TRP A 208 17.68 1.77 2.66
CA TRP A 208 17.52 1.70 4.12
C TRP A 208 17.45 0.25 4.61
N THR A 209 16.70 -0.62 3.91
CA THR A 209 16.61 -2.04 4.30
C THR A 209 17.91 -2.80 4.11
N ALA A 210 18.70 -2.48 3.09
CA ALA A 210 20.03 -3.04 2.92
C ALA A 210 20.95 -2.68 4.10
N THR A 211 20.99 -1.40 4.50
CA THR A 211 21.74 -0.93 5.65
C THR A 211 21.28 -1.61 6.94
N LEU A 212 19.98 -1.62 7.20
CA LEU A 212 19.40 -2.20 8.42
C LEU A 212 19.62 -3.72 8.50
N SER A 213 19.52 -4.41 7.35
CA SER A 213 19.78 -5.85 7.31
C SER A 213 21.23 -6.19 7.64
N ALA A 214 22.18 -5.38 7.17
CA ALA A 214 23.59 -5.53 7.51
C ALA A 214 23.86 -5.23 9.00
N GLU A 215 23.26 -4.17 9.56
CA GLU A 215 23.41 -3.79 10.97
C GLU A 215 22.81 -4.82 11.93
N LEU A 216 21.64 -5.40 11.59
CA LEU A 216 20.90 -6.32 12.46
C LEU A 216 21.28 -7.80 12.25
N GLY A 217 22.02 -8.14 11.21
CA GLY A 217 22.45 -9.51 10.91
C GLY A 217 21.33 -10.43 10.40
N HIS A 218 20.19 -9.88 9.98
CA HIS A 218 19.07 -10.62 9.37
C HIS A 218 18.36 -9.76 8.33
N GLN A 219 17.59 -10.38 7.43
CA GLN A 219 16.85 -9.67 6.40
C GLN A 219 15.73 -8.83 7.00
N VAL A 220 15.77 -7.52 6.72
CA VAL A 220 14.67 -6.57 7.00
C VAL A 220 13.84 -6.39 5.75
N ALA A 221 12.54 -6.63 5.83
CA ALA A 221 11.62 -6.40 4.73
C ALA A 221 11.25 -4.91 4.62
N ALA A 222 11.23 -4.36 3.40
CA ALA A 222 10.96 -2.94 3.19
C ALA A 222 9.53 -2.52 3.56
N ASP A 223 8.58 -3.45 3.59
CA ASP A 223 7.21 -3.19 4.06
C ASP A 223 7.13 -3.05 5.60
N THR A 224 8.11 -3.55 6.35
CA THR A 224 8.23 -3.25 7.78
C THR A 224 8.66 -1.79 7.99
N VAL A 225 9.59 -1.30 7.17
CA VAL A 225 9.98 0.12 7.15
C VAL A 225 8.80 1.02 6.73
N GLU A 226 8.08 0.63 5.68
CA GLU A 226 6.85 1.34 5.24
C GLU A 226 5.82 1.40 6.37
N ARG A 227 5.60 0.28 7.07
CA ARG A 227 4.67 0.19 8.18
C ARG A 227 5.05 1.13 9.33
N TRP A 228 6.32 1.17 9.70
CA TRP A 228 6.83 2.13 10.69
C TRP A 228 6.60 3.58 10.24
N LEU A 229 6.95 3.92 9.00
CA LEU A 229 6.71 5.26 8.44
C LEU A 229 5.22 5.64 8.48
N PHE A 230 4.34 4.70 8.18
CA PHE A 230 2.89 4.93 8.23
C PHE A 230 2.43 5.27 9.66
N ASP A 231 2.92 4.57 10.67
CA ASP A 231 2.57 4.82 12.06
C ASP A 231 3.10 6.17 12.55
N GLN A 232 4.36 6.48 12.24
CA GLN A 232 4.94 7.78 12.55
C GLN A 232 4.18 8.93 11.88
N GLY A 233 3.60 8.71 10.71
CA GLY A 233 2.81 9.69 9.96
C GLY A 233 1.43 9.99 10.53
N ALA A 234 0.95 9.22 11.49
CA ALA A 234 -0.35 9.42 12.13
C ALA A 234 -0.40 10.64 13.07
N GLY A 235 0.77 11.24 13.42
CA GLY A 235 0.89 12.23 14.50
C GLY A 235 0.99 11.52 15.86
N ALA A 236 1.75 12.08 16.79
CA ALA A 236 2.09 11.49 18.09
C ALA A 236 0.87 11.08 18.91
N GLN A 237 0.37 9.88 18.68
CA GLN A 237 -0.45 9.09 19.59
C GLN A 237 -0.11 7.62 19.35
N LEU A 238 1.12 7.24 19.70
CA LEU A 238 1.39 5.84 20.02
C LEU A 238 0.63 5.54 21.31
N ARG A 239 -0.55 4.93 21.20
CA ARG A 239 -1.11 4.22 22.35
C ARG A 239 -0.23 3.01 22.58
N PRO A 240 0.27 2.79 23.80
CA PRO A 240 0.92 1.54 24.12
C PRO A 240 -0.06 0.40 23.85
N VAL A 241 0.41 -0.65 23.21
CA VAL A 241 -0.31 -1.92 23.13
C VAL A 241 -0.50 -2.36 24.57
N SER A 242 -1.75 -2.29 25.06
CA SER A 242 -2.08 -2.85 26.37
C SER A 242 -1.73 -4.32 26.30
N SER A 243 -0.74 -4.74 27.08
CA SER A 243 -0.49 -6.13 27.40
C SER A 243 -1.77 -6.70 28.02
N VAL A 244 -2.44 -7.57 27.28
CA VAL A 244 -3.50 -8.40 27.84
C VAL A 244 -2.79 -9.43 28.71
N ALA A 245 -2.99 -9.27 30.02
CA ALA A 245 -2.65 -10.28 31.02
C ALA A 245 -3.60 -11.48 30.88
#